data_51d92da9d1f51c5828b28b88578e5982
#
_entry.id   51d92da9d1f51c5828b28b88578e5982
#
_cell.length_a   1.000
_cell.length_b   1.000
_cell.length_c   1.000
_cell.angle_alpha   90.00
_cell.angle_beta   90.00
_cell.angle_gamma   90.00
#
_symmetry.space_group_name_H-M   'P 1'
#
loop_
_entity.id
_entity.type
_entity.pdbx_description
1 polymer ?
#
loop_
_entity_poly.entity_id
_entity_poly.type
_entity_poly.pdbx_seq_one_letter_code
_entity_poly.pdbx_strand_id
1 'polypeptide(L)'
;MTDLGQSLFGKDDLVADLQALGLRAGDGVFVPCAVGKVGHVIGCPRGVILALMDVVGPEFLIGMPCFCRDAYDPVAIFDLDVPAEMHARIKDQVLGFDADRSDVRQNGSVPEAFRTWPGVVRSPHPTSSVLLWGAEAGNLSVPHDVHGWATGPDTPWGRLMTRPKMKILLIGVGWNRCSALHAAETISLHKRSKTRHFKLGYLQTGVWIDAPDVADDLDTLFPLVGAAWEAEGQVTSGQSGKAQAMLTDYGAVVSFAADWLNARNKRDGVPPTDLAMH
;
A
#
# COMPACT_ATOMS: atom_id res chain seq x y z
N MET A 1 17.27 17.34 29.37
CA MET A 1 16.76 15.97 29.63
C MET A 1 15.46 15.88 28.86
N THR A 2 15.45 15.20 27.72
CA THR A 2 14.24 14.91 26.98
C THR A 2 13.36 14.01 27.85
N ASP A 3 12.11 14.38 28.03
CA ASP A 3 11.12 13.64 28.80
C ASP A 3 10.77 12.33 28.07
N LEU A 4 11.68 11.37 28.14
CA LEU A 4 11.55 10.05 27.52
C LEU A 4 10.37 9.26 28.07
N GLY A 5 9.95 9.56 29.31
CA GLY A 5 8.83 8.87 29.97
C GLY A 5 7.48 9.12 29.31
N GLN A 6 7.25 10.32 28.75
CA GLN A 6 6.00 10.67 28.05
C GLN A 6 5.97 10.26 26.58
N SER A 7 7.02 9.62 26.06
CA SER A 7 7.16 9.26 24.65
C SER A 7 7.44 7.78 24.42
N LEU A 8 7.41 6.98 25.46
CA LEU A 8 7.67 5.54 25.38
C LEU A 8 6.34 4.79 25.44
N PHE A 9 6.08 3.98 24.41
CA PHE A 9 4.84 3.22 24.26
C PHE A 9 5.13 1.73 24.23
N GLY A 10 4.43 0.96 25.04
CA GLY A 10 4.40 -0.48 24.96
C GLY A 10 3.37 -0.98 23.95
N LYS A 11 3.37 -2.29 23.71
CA LYS A 11 2.36 -2.95 22.86
C LYS A 11 0.93 -2.67 23.40
N ASP A 12 0.73 -2.76 24.70
CA ASP A 12 -0.61 -2.62 25.31
C ASP A 12 -1.15 -1.19 25.19
N ASP A 13 -0.28 -0.17 25.23
CA ASP A 13 -0.68 1.22 24.96
C ASP A 13 -1.20 1.36 23.52
N LEU A 14 -0.48 0.78 22.55
CA LEU A 14 -0.91 0.80 21.15
C LEU A 14 -2.21 0.00 20.92
N VAL A 15 -2.40 -1.12 21.62
CA VAL A 15 -3.66 -1.89 21.58
C VAL A 15 -4.81 -1.03 22.06
N ALA A 16 -4.65 -0.33 23.20
CA ALA A 16 -5.68 0.57 23.73
C ALA A 16 -6.02 1.71 22.76
N ASP A 17 -4.99 2.33 22.13
CA ASP A 17 -5.17 3.39 21.14
C ASP A 17 -5.95 2.89 19.91
N LEU A 18 -5.57 1.72 19.36
CA LEU A 18 -6.22 1.12 18.20
C LEU A 18 -7.69 0.76 18.51
N GLN A 19 -7.96 0.25 19.69
CA GLN A 19 -9.33 -0.04 20.14
C GLN A 19 -10.13 1.24 20.35
N ALA A 20 -9.53 2.29 20.92
CA ALA A 20 -10.18 3.60 21.08
C ALA A 20 -10.51 4.22 19.73
N LEU A 21 -9.63 4.03 18.71
CA LEU A 21 -9.87 4.48 17.34
C LEU A 21 -11.02 3.72 16.66
N GLY A 22 -11.42 2.57 17.17
CA GLY A 22 -12.54 1.80 16.66
C GLY A 22 -12.18 0.48 15.98
N LEU A 23 -10.90 0.11 15.90
CA LEU A 23 -10.49 -1.21 15.39
C LEU A 23 -10.92 -2.31 16.39
N ARG A 24 -11.48 -3.39 15.90
CA ARG A 24 -12.05 -4.47 16.71
C ARG A 24 -11.57 -5.83 16.26
N ALA A 25 -11.65 -6.80 17.15
CA ALA A 25 -11.54 -8.20 16.77
C ALA A 25 -12.63 -8.51 15.71
N GLY A 26 -12.24 -9.19 14.67
CA GLY A 26 -13.15 -9.47 13.55
C GLY A 26 -13.02 -8.50 12.37
N ASP A 27 -12.28 -7.42 12.50
CA ASP A 27 -11.94 -6.54 11.37
C ASP A 27 -10.72 -7.09 10.62
N GLY A 28 -10.71 -6.92 9.29
CA GLY A 28 -9.49 -6.91 8.52
C GLY A 28 -8.90 -5.48 8.50
N VAL A 29 -7.59 -5.33 8.43
CA VAL A 29 -6.97 -4.01 8.38
C VAL A 29 -5.81 -3.91 7.41
N PHE A 30 -5.79 -2.87 6.58
CA PHE A 30 -4.67 -2.50 5.70
C PHE A 30 -3.96 -1.27 6.26
N VAL A 31 -2.65 -1.36 6.50
CA VAL A 31 -1.93 -0.42 7.35
C VAL A 31 -0.72 0.25 6.66
N PRO A 32 -0.89 1.39 6.00
CA PRO A 32 0.21 2.32 5.75
C PRO A 32 0.65 3.00 7.05
N CYS A 33 1.97 2.95 7.37
CA CYS A 33 2.46 3.38 8.68
C CYS A 33 3.81 4.10 8.60
N ALA A 34 3.90 5.28 9.23
CA ALA A 34 5.14 5.99 9.51
C ALA A 34 5.49 5.88 11.00
N VAL A 35 6.05 4.75 11.40
CA VAL A 35 6.31 4.43 12.82
C VAL A 35 7.18 5.46 13.54
N GLY A 36 8.05 6.18 12.84
CA GLY A 36 8.84 7.26 13.44
C GLY A 36 8.01 8.39 14.06
N LYS A 37 6.75 8.53 13.65
CA LYS A 37 5.83 9.51 14.24
C LYS A 37 5.07 8.98 15.47
N VAL A 38 5.06 7.67 15.69
CA VAL A 38 4.40 7.04 16.85
C VAL A 38 5.11 7.39 18.17
N GLY A 39 6.38 7.71 18.10
CA GLY A 39 7.25 7.92 19.25
C GLY A 39 8.18 6.72 19.48
N HIS A 40 8.69 6.58 20.68
CA HIS A 40 9.55 5.45 21.05
C HIS A 40 8.69 4.23 21.38
N VAL A 41 8.58 3.27 20.47
CA VAL A 41 7.84 2.03 20.68
C VAL A 41 8.78 0.95 21.19
N ILE A 42 8.45 0.30 22.29
CA ILE A 42 9.21 -0.85 22.82
C ILE A 42 9.16 -1.98 21.79
N GLY A 43 10.33 -2.47 21.40
CA GLY A 43 10.44 -3.51 20.37
C GLY A 43 10.12 -3.06 18.95
N CYS A 44 10.10 -1.73 18.65
CA CYS A 44 9.86 -1.18 17.32
C CYS A 44 10.79 -1.80 16.26
N PRO A 45 10.26 -2.16 15.05
CA PRO A 45 8.86 -2.02 14.59
C PRO A 45 7.92 -3.17 14.99
N ARG A 46 8.45 -4.21 15.64
CA ARG A 46 7.70 -5.42 16.01
C ARG A 46 6.58 -5.15 17.02
N GLY A 47 6.77 -4.17 17.92
CA GLY A 47 5.73 -3.77 18.90
C GLY A 47 4.43 -3.31 18.22
N VAL A 48 4.54 -2.60 17.09
CA VAL A 48 3.37 -2.19 16.29
C VAL A 48 2.68 -3.40 15.66
N ILE A 49 3.46 -4.34 15.10
CA ILE A 49 2.92 -5.56 14.49
C ILE A 49 2.17 -6.40 15.52
N LEU A 50 2.76 -6.59 16.70
CA LEU A 50 2.13 -7.34 17.80
C LEU A 50 0.84 -6.67 18.27
N ALA A 51 0.81 -5.34 18.39
CA ALA A 51 -0.41 -4.62 18.76
C ALA A 51 -1.54 -4.82 17.73
N LEU A 52 -1.23 -4.75 16.44
CA LEU A 52 -2.20 -5.04 15.37
C LEU A 52 -2.72 -6.48 15.46
N MET A 53 -1.83 -7.45 15.65
CA MET A 53 -2.19 -8.87 15.77
C MET A 53 -3.07 -9.16 16.98
N ASP A 54 -2.77 -8.53 18.13
CA ASP A 54 -3.57 -8.69 19.35
C ASP A 54 -5.00 -8.12 19.18
N VAL A 55 -5.16 -7.00 18.47
CA VAL A 55 -6.48 -6.40 18.25
C VAL A 55 -7.28 -7.16 17.22
N VAL A 56 -6.65 -7.54 16.09
CA VAL A 56 -7.33 -8.15 14.94
C VAL A 56 -7.60 -9.64 15.20
N GLY A 57 -6.61 -10.35 15.71
CA GLY A 57 -6.67 -11.81 15.91
C GLY A 57 -6.26 -12.61 14.66
N PRO A 58 -5.84 -13.89 14.83
CA PRO A 58 -5.26 -14.71 13.76
C PRO A 58 -6.27 -15.17 12.71
N GLU A 59 -7.55 -15.18 13.03
CA GLU A 59 -8.65 -15.58 12.12
C GLU A 59 -9.02 -14.47 11.12
N PHE A 60 -8.45 -13.27 11.28
CA PHE A 60 -8.73 -12.10 10.45
C PHE A 60 -7.49 -11.68 9.65
N LEU A 61 -7.54 -10.53 9.01
CA LEU A 61 -6.54 -10.15 8.02
C LEU A 61 -5.80 -8.88 8.40
N ILE A 62 -4.46 -8.92 8.37
CA ILE A 62 -3.62 -7.73 8.37
C ILE A 62 -2.93 -7.64 7.02
N GLY A 63 -3.04 -6.48 6.37
CA GLY A 63 -2.39 -6.16 5.11
C GLY A 63 -1.47 -4.94 5.22
N MET A 64 -0.38 -4.94 4.45
CA MET A 64 0.52 -3.78 4.32
C MET A 64 0.98 -3.62 2.87
N PRO A 65 1.28 -2.38 2.41
CA PRO A 65 1.89 -2.17 1.10
C PRO A 65 3.29 -2.77 1.07
N CYS A 66 3.68 -3.32 -0.09
CA CYS A 66 4.95 -4.03 -0.27
C CYS A 66 5.56 -3.73 -1.63
N PHE A 67 5.61 -2.45 -2.03
CA PHE A 67 6.20 -2.04 -3.29
C PHE A 67 7.70 -2.27 -3.28
N CYS A 68 8.24 -2.78 -4.40
CA CYS A 68 9.68 -2.99 -4.57
C CYS A 68 10.23 -2.08 -5.67
N ARG A 69 11.13 -1.18 -5.30
CA ARG A 69 11.78 -0.28 -6.26
C ARG A 69 12.91 -0.94 -7.04
N ASP A 70 13.47 -2.03 -6.53
CA ASP A 70 14.59 -2.74 -7.17
C ASP A 70 14.23 -3.37 -8.51
N ALA A 71 12.93 -3.50 -8.79
CA ALA A 71 12.42 -4.05 -10.03
C ALA A 71 12.22 -3.00 -11.14
N TYR A 72 12.20 -1.72 -10.81
CA TYR A 72 11.90 -0.67 -11.76
C TYR A 72 13.11 -0.30 -12.64
N ASP A 73 12.82 0.25 -13.83
CA ASP A 73 13.80 0.99 -14.62
C ASP A 73 14.05 2.35 -13.97
N PRO A 74 15.24 2.58 -13.37
CA PRO A 74 15.51 3.83 -12.67
C PRO A 74 15.56 5.05 -13.60
N VAL A 75 15.88 4.86 -14.88
CA VAL A 75 15.87 5.96 -15.86
C VAL A 75 14.45 6.44 -16.10
N ALA A 76 13.50 5.52 -16.26
CA ALA A 76 12.10 5.86 -16.45
C ALA A 76 11.42 6.43 -15.19
N ILE A 77 11.78 5.90 -13.99
CA ILE A 77 11.17 6.38 -12.74
C ILE A 77 11.63 7.79 -12.35
N PHE A 78 12.91 8.08 -12.57
CA PHE A 78 13.50 9.37 -12.18
C PHE A 78 13.54 10.37 -13.32
N ASP A 79 12.97 10.03 -14.49
CA ASP A 79 12.98 10.86 -15.71
C ASP A 79 14.38 11.38 -16.04
N LEU A 80 15.36 10.44 -16.07
CA LEU A 80 16.75 10.78 -16.27
C LEU A 80 17.07 10.90 -17.76
N ASP A 81 17.66 12.03 -18.15
CA ASP A 81 18.22 12.22 -19.49
C ASP A 81 19.63 11.61 -19.55
N VAL A 82 19.72 10.40 -20.10
CA VAL A 82 20.98 9.66 -20.24
C VAL A 82 21.15 9.10 -21.64
N PRO A 83 22.40 8.99 -22.16
CA PRO A 83 22.67 8.33 -23.43
C PRO A 83 22.15 6.87 -23.44
N ALA A 84 21.68 6.40 -24.60
CA ALA A 84 21.12 5.04 -24.77
C ALA A 84 22.04 3.93 -24.26
N GLU A 85 23.35 4.05 -24.49
CA GLU A 85 24.34 3.09 -24.00
C GLU A 85 24.41 3.05 -22.47
N MET A 86 24.29 4.21 -21.83
CA MET A 86 24.25 4.31 -20.37
C MET A 86 22.96 3.71 -19.84
N HIS A 87 21.81 3.98 -20.48
CA HIS A 87 20.51 3.39 -20.11
C HIS A 87 20.58 1.85 -20.17
N ALA A 88 21.12 1.29 -21.24
CA ALA A 88 21.30 -0.17 -21.36
C ALA A 88 22.14 -0.74 -20.21
N ARG A 89 23.27 -0.10 -19.87
CA ARG A 89 24.12 -0.51 -18.74
C ARG A 89 23.40 -0.41 -17.38
N ILE A 90 22.56 0.61 -17.19
CA ILE A 90 21.77 0.77 -15.97
C ILE A 90 20.74 -0.37 -15.87
N LYS A 91 20.00 -0.64 -16.94
CA LYS A 91 19.02 -1.75 -17.01
C LYS A 91 19.64 -3.11 -16.67
N ASP A 92 20.85 -3.38 -17.14
CA ASP A 92 21.56 -4.63 -16.86
C ASP A 92 21.88 -4.81 -15.37
N GLN A 93 22.04 -3.71 -14.63
CA GLN A 93 22.35 -3.70 -13.21
C GLN A 93 21.11 -3.69 -12.30
N VAL A 94 19.91 -3.52 -12.85
CA VAL A 94 18.67 -3.60 -12.07
C VAL A 94 18.53 -4.99 -11.48
N LEU A 95 18.37 -5.07 -10.15
CA LEU A 95 18.31 -6.35 -9.44
C LEU A 95 17.10 -7.19 -9.86
N GLY A 96 15.96 -6.53 -10.12
CA GLY A 96 14.71 -7.20 -10.40
C GLY A 96 13.98 -7.63 -9.13
N PHE A 97 13.00 -8.51 -9.27
CA PHE A 97 12.13 -8.91 -8.20
C PHE A 97 12.27 -10.39 -7.84
N ASP A 98 12.44 -10.62 -6.56
CA ASP A 98 12.33 -11.92 -5.90
C ASP A 98 11.51 -11.73 -4.62
N ALA A 99 10.42 -12.47 -4.46
CA ALA A 99 9.47 -12.27 -3.38
C ALA A 99 10.10 -12.44 -1.98
N ASP A 100 11.09 -13.30 -1.86
CA ASP A 100 11.75 -13.59 -0.59
C ASP A 100 12.92 -12.65 -0.29
N ARG A 101 13.65 -12.20 -1.33
CA ARG A 101 14.89 -11.42 -1.21
C ARG A 101 14.70 -9.93 -1.30
N SER A 102 13.82 -9.45 -2.20
CA SER A 102 13.61 -8.03 -2.41
C SER A 102 13.03 -7.38 -1.15
N ASP A 103 13.78 -6.44 -0.58
CA ASP A 103 13.33 -5.71 0.60
C ASP A 103 12.27 -4.65 0.24
N VAL A 104 11.62 -4.12 1.26
CA VAL A 104 10.57 -3.12 1.09
C VAL A 104 10.75 -1.94 2.05
N ARG A 105 11.99 -1.66 2.43
CA ARG A 105 12.34 -0.58 3.36
C ARG A 105 11.85 0.78 2.91
N GLN A 106 11.69 1.01 1.61
CA GLN A 106 11.06 2.23 1.08
C GLN A 106 9.59 2.40 1.48
N ASN A 107 8.90 1.31 1.87
CA ASN A 107 7.54 1.38 2.43
C ASN A 107 7.56 1.61 3.96
N GLY A 108 8.74 1.61 4.58
CA GLY A 108 8.95 1.80 6.01
C GLY A 108 9.44 0.55 6.73
N SER A 109 9.91 0.74 7.96
CA SER A 109 10.46 -0.35 8.77
C SER A 109 9.40 -1.34 9.25
N VAL A 110 8.14 -0.94 9.40
CA VAL A 110 7.05 -1.85 9.81
C VAL A 110 6.72 -2.84 8.70
N PRO A 111 6.47 -2.44 7.43
CA PRO A 111 6.29 -3.38 6.35
C PRO A 111 7.48 -4.32 6.15
N GLU A 112 8.74 -3.84 6.27
CA GLU A 112 9.91 -4.72 6.15
C GLU A 112 9.99 -5.75 7.28
N ALA A 113 9.71 -5.36 8.52
CA ALA A 113 9.66 -6.31 9.63
C ALA A 113 8.48 -7.29 9.50
N PHE A 114 7.36 -6.82 8.97
CA PHE A 114 6.18 -7.65 8.72
C PHE A 114 6.43 -8.66 7.60
N ARG A 115 7.14 -8.29 6.53
CA ARG A 115 7.50 -9.17 5.42
C ARG A 115 8.20 -10.46 5.88
N THR A 116 9.03 -10.36 6.92
CA THR A 116 9.77 -11.50 7.49
C THR A 116 9.08 -12.13 8.70
N TRP A 117 7.84 -11.72 8.99
CA TRP A 117 7.09 -12.27 10.12
C TRP A 117 6.50 -13.64 9.80
N PRO A 118 6.53 -14.61 10.76
CA PRO A 118 5.95 -15.93 10.52
C PRO A 118 4.48 -15.87 10.06
N GLY A 119 4.18 -16.61 9.00
CA GLY A 119 2.84 -16.69 8.43
C GLY A 119 2.43 -15.52 7.54
N VAL A 120 3.29 -14.53 7.32
CA VAL A 120 3.05 -13.47 6.33
C VAL A 120 3.30 -14.00 4.92
N VAL A 121 2.40 -13.69 4.02
CA VAL A 121 2.47 -14.01 2.59
C VAL A 121 2.64 -12.72 1.79
N ARG A 122 3.55 -12.73 0.82
CA ARG A 122 3.72 -11.64 -0.15
C ARG A 122 3.11 -12.01 -1.49
N SER A 123 2.29 -11.13 -2.05
CA SER A 123 1.77 -11.36 -3.41
C SER A 123 2.88 -11.23 -4.47
N PRO A 124 2.85 -12.05 -5.54
CA PRO A 124 3.97 -12.20 -6.47
C PRO A 124 4.02 -11.11 -7.56
N HIS A 125 3.85 -9.85 -7.20
CA HIS A 125 3.93 -8.74 -8.15
C HIS A 125 5.10 -7.81 -7.83
N PRO A 126 6.00 -7.51 -8.80
CA PRO A 126 7.23 -6.76 -8.54
C PRO A 126 6.98 -5.37 -7.97
N THR A 127 6.04 -4.63 -8.52
CA THR A 127 5.87 -3.21 -8.22
C THR A 127 4.75 -2.89 -7.25
N SER A 128 3.75 -3.78 -7.14
CA SER A 128 2.51 -3.51 -6.40
C SER A 128 2.12 -4.65 -5.45
N SER A 129 3.11 -5.39 -4.94
CA SER A 129 2.87 -6.44 -3.95
C SER A 129 2.13 -5.92 -2.72
N VAL A 130 1.40 -6.81 -2.08
CA VAL A 130 0.88 -6.65 -0.72
C VAL A 130 1.45 -7.73 0.18
N LEU A 131 1.62 -7.41 1.45
CA LEU A 131 1.87 -8.37 2.53
C LEU A 131 0.55 -8.65 3.20
N LEU A 132 0.24 -9.91 3.42
CA LEU A 132 -0.98 -10.35 4.10
C LEU A 132 -0.64 -11.37 5.19
N TRP A 133 -1.31 -11.27 6.33
CA TRP A 133 -1.25 -12.21 7.44
C TRP A 133 -2.64 -12.53 7.96
N GLY A 134 -2.89 -13.77 8.31
CA GLY A 134 -4.15 -14.27 8.83
C GLY A 134 -4.74 -15.38 7.98
N ALA A 135 -5.94 -15.88 8.33
CA ALA A 135 -6.50 -17.11 7.79
C ALA A 135 -6.69 -17.14 6.26
N GLU A 136 -7.00 -16.01 5.63
CA GLU A 136 -7.25 -15.91 4.19
C GLU A 136 -6.05 -15.38 3.39
N ALA A 137 -4.92 -15.10 4.04
CA ALA A 137 -3.77 -14.40 3.43
C ALA A 137 -3.29 -15.06 2.13
N GLY A 138 -3.15 -16.40 2.12
CA GLY A 138 -2.72 -17.14 0.94
C GLY A 138 -3.66 -16.97 -0.25
N ASN A 139 -4.95 -17.16 -0.05
CA ASN A 139 -5.96 -17.08 -1.12
C ASN A 139 -6.12 -15.64 -1.67
N LEU A 140 -6.00 -14.65 -0.80
CA LEU A 140 -6.13 -13.25 -1.19
C LEU A 140 -4.88 -12.71 -1.89
N SER A 141 -3.71 -13.32 -1.66
CA SER A 141 -2.44 -12.87 -2.26
C SER A 141 -2.29 -13.25 -3.74
N VAL A 142 -3.03 -14.27 -4.23
CA VAL A 142 -2.93 -14.78 -5.59
C VAL A 142 -4.31 -14.99 -6.23
N PRO A 143 -4.45 -14.89 -7.56
CA PRO A 143 -3.42 -14.45 -8.51
C PRO A 143 -3.08 -12.95 -8.35
N HIS A 144 -1.88 -12.55 -8.81
CA HIS A 144 -1.50 -11.17 -8.99
C HIS A 144 -0.74 -11.07 -10.31
N ASP A 145 -1.48 -10.86 -11.39
CA ASP A 145 -0.97 -10.87 -12.75
C ASP A 145 0.00 -9.71 -12.98
N VAL A 146 1.17 -10.04 -13.52
CA VAL A 146 2.23 -9.06 -13.82
C VAL A 146 2.04 -8.35 -15.16
N HIS A 147 1.17 -8.85 -16.02
CA HIS A 147 0.88 -8.28 -17.33
C HIS A 147 -0.39 -7.41 -17.36
N GLY A 148 -1.23 -7.54 -16.33
CA GLY A 148 -2.46 -6.77 -16.17
C GLY A 148 -2.29 -5.50 -15.33
N TRP A 149 -3.42 -4.91 -14.98
CA TRP A 149 -3.47 -3.76 -14.07
C TRP A 149 -3.07 -4.19 -12.65
N ALA A 150 -1.97 -3.66 -12.16
CA ALA A 150 -1.36 -4.08 -10.89
C ALA A 150 -2.26 -3.93 -9.65
N THR A 151 -3.26 -3.03 -9.71
CA THR A 151 -4.21 -2.75 -8.62
C THR A 151 -5.67 -2.93 -9.06
N GLY A 152 -5.90 -3.76 -10.08
CA GLY A 152 -7.21 -4.05 -10.65
C GLY A 152 -8.12 -4.93 -9.76
N PRO A 153 -9.38 -5.15 -10.18
CA PRO A 153 -10.37 -5.91 -9.41
C PRO A 153 -9.95 -7.33 -9.07
N ASP A 154 -9.25 -8.01 -10.00
CA ASP A 154 -8.82 -9.40 -9.86
C ASP A 154 -7.47 -9.57 -9.16
N THR A 155 -6.91 -8.49 -8.62
CA THR A 155 -5.68 -8.48 -7.86
C THR A 155 -5.95 -8.55 -6.35
N PRO A 156 -4.93 -8.73 -5.50
CA PRO A 156 -5.10 -8.62 -4.06
C PRO A 156 -5.77 -7.32 -3.61
N TRP A 157 -5.49 -6.19 -4.27
CA TRP A 157 -6.07 -4.88 -3.97
C TRP A 157 -7.59 -4.85 -4.16
N GLY A 158 -8.08 -5.40 -5.29
CA GLY A 158 -9.51 -5.50 -5.56
C GLY A 158 -10.21 -6.50 -4.64
N ARG A 159 -9.57 -7.63 -4.33
CA ARG A 159 -10.12 -8.60 -3.37
C ARG A 159 -10.24 -8.04 -1.96
N LEU A 160 -9.29 -7.20 -1.52
CA LEU A 160 -9.39 -6.49 -0.25
C LEU A 160 -10.55 -5.48 -0.24
N MET A 161 -10.82 -4.82 -1.37
CA MET A 161 -11.93 -3.87 -1.51
C MET A 161 -13.31 -4.53 -1.29
N THR A 162 -13.48 -5.76 -1.73
CA THR A 162 -14.75 -6.49 -1.64
C THR A 162 -14.88 -7.33 -0.36
N ARG A 163 -13.80 -7.41 0.44
CA ARG A 163 -13.82 -8.19 1.69
C ARG A 163 -14.62 -7.47 2.78
N PRO A 164 -15.62 -8.16 3.40
CA PRO A 164 -16.39 -7.56 4.48
C PRO A 164 -15.52 -7.13 5.66
N LYS A 165 -15.86 -6.03 6.31
CA LYS A 165 -15.17 -5.49 7.49
C LYS A 165 -13.68 -5.20 7.27
N MET A 166 -13.26 -5.02 6.02
CA MET A 166 -11.90 -4.57 5.72
C MET A 166 -11.77 -3.07 5.96
N LYS A 167 -10.79 -2.66 6.76
CA LYS A 167 -10.51 -1.27 7.12
C LYS A 167 -9.18 -0.80 6.54
N ILE A 168 -9.04 0.50 6.36
CA ILE A 168 -7.75 1.17 6.19
C ILE A 168 -7.42 1.88 7.48
N LEU A 169 -6.20 1.68 7.97
CA LEU A 169 -5.65 2.34 9.14
C LEU A 169 -4.38 3.10 8.75
N LEU A 170 -4.48 4.41 8.65
CA LEU A 170 -3.34 5.28 8.40
C LEU A 170 -2.70 5.69 9.72
N ILE A 171 -1.44 5.31 9.99
CA ILE A 171 -0.72 5.66 11.22
C ILE A 171 0.43 6.61 10.89
N GLY A 172 0.33 7.87 11.31
CA GLY A 172 1.37 8.88 11.10
C GLY A 172 1.60 9.26 9.64
N VAL A 173 0.72 8.86 8.75
CA VAL A 173 0.73 9.19 7.31
C VAL A 173 -0.57 9.85 6.90
N GLY A 174 -0.52 10.65 5.85
CA GLY A 174 -1.71 11.23 5.21
C GLY A 174 -2.22 10.37 4.06
N TRP A 175 -3.26 10.88 3.41
CA TRP A 175 -3.89 10.22 2.27
C TRP A 175 -2.95 9.97 1.09
N ASN A 176 -1.93 10.81 0.92
CA ASN A 176 -0.88 10.60 -0.08
C ASN A 176 -0.05 9.32 0.13
N ARG A 177 -0.25 8.60 1.21
CA ARG A 177 0.34 7.27 1.47
C ARG A 177 -0.72 6.17 1.58
N CYS A 178 -1.98 6.50 1.29
CA CYS A 178 -3.08 5.53 1.22
C CYS A 178 -3.01 4.75 -0.09
N SER A 179 -2.13 3.75 -0.15
CA SER A 179 -1.88 2.96 -1.36
C SER A 179 -3.13 2.23 -1.91
N ALA A 180 -4.16 2.02 -1.09
CA ALA A 180 -5.43 1.47 -1.54
C ALA A 180 -6.12 2.34 -2.61
N LEU A 181 -5.83 3.64 -2.65
CA LEU A 181 -6.39 4.55 -3.65
C LEU A 181 -5.90 4.27 -5.08
N HIS A 182 -4.78 3.55 -5.25
CA HIS A 182 -4.40 3.07 -6.58
C HIS A 182 -5.42 2.09 -7.18
N ALA A 183 -6.13 1.33 -6.35
CA ALA A 183 -7.25 0.53 -6.83
C ALA A 183 -8.38 1.42 -7.35
N ALA A 184 -8.66 2.56 -6.68
CA ALA A 184 -9.66 3.53 -7.14
C ALA A 184 -9.26 4.16 -8.49
N GLU A 185 -7.99 4.52 -8.67
CA GLU A 185 -7.48 4.98 -9.97
C GLU A 185 -7.71 3.93 -11.05
N THR A 186 -7.39 2.67 -10.77
CA THR A 186 -7.51 1.58 -11.74
C THR A 186 -8.95 1.30 -12.15
N ILE A 187 -9.91 1.29 -11.22
CA ILE A 187 -11.31 1.01 -11.55
C ILE A 187 -12.07 2.20 -12.12
N SER A 188 -11.51 3.42 -12.04
CA SER A 188 -12.08 4.60 -12.70
C SER A 188 -12.13 4.42 -14.21
N LEU A 189 -13.25 4.78 -14.87
CA LEU A 189 -13.37 4.71 -16.32
C LEU A 189 -12.43 5.72 -17.00
N HIS A 190 -12.42 6.96 -16.52
CA HIS A 190 -11.52 8.02 -16.98
C HIS A 190 -10.23 8.00 -16.14
N LYS A 191 -9.35 7.02 -16.35
CA LYS A 191 -8.10 6.89 -15.61
C LYS A 191 -6.91 7.47 -16.35
N ARG A 192 -6.02 8.13 -15.64
CA ARG A 192 -4.70 8.49 -16.13
C ARG A 192 -3.84 7.25 -16.08
N SER A 193 -3.32 6.81 -17.21
CA SER A 193 -2.55 5.59 -17.33
C SER A 193 -1.19 5.83 -17.96
N LYS A 194 -0.27 4.91 -17.68
CA LYS A 194 1.06 4.83 -18.27
C LYS A 194 1.46 3.37 -18.47
N THR A 195 2.47 3.13 -19.27
CA THR A 195 3.16 1.83 -19.28
C THR A 195 4.21 1.82 -18.20
N ARG A 196 4.20 0.80 -17.38
CA ARG A 196 5.23 0.59 -16.37
C ARG A 196 6.20 -0.47 -16.85
N HIS A 197 7.51 -0.14 -16.78
CA HIS A 197 8.60 -1.03 -17.13
C HIS A 197 9.23 -1.57 -15.85
N PHE A 198 9.32 -2.90 -15.71
CA PHE A 198 9.93 -3.52 -14.54
C PHE A 198 10.55 -4.87 -14.88
N LYS A 199 11.50 -5.29 -14.08
CA LYS A 199 12.22 -6.55 -14.23
C LYS A 199 11.62 -7.62 -13.33
N LEU A 200 11.00 -8.62 -13.92
CA LEU A 200 10.51 -9.82 -13.25
C LEU A 200 11.64 -10.85 -13.17
N GLY A 201 11.80 -11.50 -12.02
CA GLY A 201 12.95 -12.36 -11.74
C GLY A 201 14.14 -11.55 -11.21
N TYR A 202 15.15 -12.24 -10.72
CA TYR A 202 16.24 -11.65 -9.96
C TYR A 202 17.58 -11.76 -10.69
N LEU A 203 18.36 -10.69 -10.65
CA LEU A 203 19.67 -10.60 -11.29
C LEU A 203 19.61 -10.95 -12.80
N GLN A 204 20.50 -11.81 -13.30
CA GLN A 204 20.65 -12.16 -14.69
C GLN A 204 19.50 -13.00 -15.25
N THR A 205 18.69 -13.62 -14.40
CA THR A 205 17.54 -14.43 -14.81
C THR A 205 16.28 -13.60 -15.04
N GLY A 206 16.31 -12.30 -14.71
CA GLY A 206 15.15 -11.43 -14.85
C GLY A 206 14.86 -11.04 -16.28
N VAL A 207 13.57 -10.95 -16.59
CA VAL A 207 13.05 -10.45 -17.87
C VAL A 207 12.32 -9.12 -17.67
N TRP A 208 12.43 -8.22 -18.64
CA TRP A 208 11.71 -6.95 -18.62
C TRP A 208 10.27 -7.15 -19.08
N ILE A 209 9.35 -6.58 -18.30
CA ILE A 209 7.91 -6.63 -18.55
C ILE A 209 7.41 -5.19 -18.73
N ASP A 210 6.53 -5.03 -19.70
CA ASP A 210 5.73 -3.84 -19.92
C ASP A 210 4.29 -4.15 -19.55
N ALA A 211 3.71 -3.38 -18.65
CA ALA A 211 2.34 -3.57 -18.20
C ALA A 211 1.61 -2.23 -18.05
N PRO A 212 0.27 -2.22 -18.21
CA PRO A 212 -0.52 -1.03 -17.93
C PRO A 212 -0.50 -0.70 -16.45
N ASP A 213 -0.42 0.58 -16.12
CA ASP A 213 -0.52 1.04 -14.74
C ASP A 213 -1.11 2.44 -14.66
N VAL A 214 -1.56 2.81 -13.49
CA VAL A 214 -2.05 4.15 -13.20
C VAL A 214 -0.89 5.15 -13.11
N ALA A 215 -1.16 6.40 -13.43
CA ALA A 215 -0.14 7.44 -13.58
C ALA A 215 0.15 8.17 -12.25
N ASP A 216 0.30 7.51 -11.17
CA ASP A 216 0.72 7.99 -9.83
C ASP A 216 0.72 9.52 -9.62
N ASP A 217 -0.36 10.09 -9.14
CA ASP A 217 -0.41 11.48 -8.67
C ASP A 217 -0.85 11.51 -7.19
N LEU A 218 -0.20 10.67 -6.40
CA LEU A 218 -0.55 10.45 -5.01
C LEU A 218 -0.32 11.67 -4.10
N ASP A 219 0.63 12.53 -4.44
CA ASP A 219 0.92 13.70 -3.61
C ASP A 219 -0.05 14.87 -3.83
N THR A 220 -0.74 14.94 -4.98
CA THR A 220 -1.72 15.99 -5.30
C THR A 220 -3.16 15.49 -5.15
N LEU A 221 -3.51 14.39 -5.82
CA LEU A 221 -4.91 13.95 -5.90
C LEU A 221 -5.37 13.20 -4.66
N PHE A 222 -4.55 12.35 -4.09
CA PHE A 222 -4.96 11.55 -2.92
C PHE A 222 -5.32 12.40 -1.69
N PRO A 223 -4.57 13.48 -1.36
CA PRO A 223 -5.01 14.40 -0.31
C PRO A 223 -6.36 15.07 -0.58
N LEU A 224 -6.66 15.42 -1.85
CA LEU A 224 -7.94 16.03 -2.21
C LEU A 224 -9.11 15.04 -2.10
N VAL A 225 -8.90 13.79 -2.55
CA VAL A 225 -9.87 12.70 -2.37
C VAL A 225 -10.10 12.45 -0.89
N GLY A 226 -9.01 12.37 -0.10
CA GLY A 226 -9.09 12.13 1.33
C GLY A 226 -9.85 13.23 2.08
N ALA A 227 -9.56 14.49 1.79
CA ALA A 227 -10.29 15.62 2.37
C ALA A 227 -11.78 15.59 2.03
N ALA A 228 -12.13 15.23 0.79
CA ALA A 228 -13.52 15.06 0.39
C ALA A 228 -14.19 13.90 1.16
N TRP A 229 -13.50 12.78 1.35
CA TRP A 229 -14.00 11.64 2.12
C TRP A 229 -14.17 11.95 3.61
N GLU A 230 -13.24 12.70 4.21
CA GLU A 230 -13.37 13.17 5.59
C GLU A 230 -14.60 14.07 5.77
N ALA A 231 -14.91 14.90 4.78
CA ALA A 231 -16.10 15.75 4.80
C ALA A 231 -17.43 14.97 4.79
N GLU A 232 -17.43 13.72 4.27
CA GLU A 232 -18.58 12.80 4.36
C GLU A 232 -18.75 12.20 5.79
N GLY A 233 -17.85 12.50 6.72
CA GLY A 233 -17.94 12.01 8.09
C GLY A 233 -17.64 10.50 8.25
N GLN A 234 -16.95 9.90 7.28
CA GLN A 234 -16.71 8.46 7.21
C GLN A 234 -15.33 8.03 7.76
N VAL A 235 -14.60 8.95 8.37
CA VAL A 235 -13.27 8.72 8.93
C VAL A 235 -13.29 8.92 10.43
N THR A 236 -12.85 7.89 11.18
CA THR A 236 -12.57 8.05 12.61
C THR A 236 -11.12 8.48 12.76
N SER A 237 -10.91 9.61 13.43
CA SER A 237 -9.58 10.16 13.73
C SER A 237 -9.23 10.02 15.21
N GLY A 238 -7.96 9.75 15.50
CA GLY A 238 -7.44 9.59 16.84
C GLY A 238 -5.92 9.55 16.84
N GLN A 239 -5.34 8.80 17.77
CA GLN A 239 -3.91 8.66 17.93
C GLN A 239 -3.50 7.19 18.02
N SER A 240 -2.25 6.90 17.65
CA SER A 240 -1.53 5.67 17.97
C SER A 240 -0.15 6.12 18.46
N GLY A 241 0.08 6.03 19.77
CA GLY A 241 1.17 6.74 20.42
C GLY A 241 1.05 8.26 20.20
N LYS A 242 2.09 8.89 19.68
CA LYS A 242 2.07 10.32 19.30
C LYS A 242 1.57 10.58 17.87
N ALA A 243 1.45 9.54 17.06
CA ALA A 243 1.04 9.69 15.68
C ALA A 243 -0.46 9.95 15.56
N GLN A 244 -0.84 10.90 14.70
CA GLN A 244 -2.21 10.95 14.22
C GLN A 244 -2.54 9.64 13.50
N ALA A 245 -3.72 9.09 13.76
CA ALA A 245 -4.23 7.89 13.14
C ALA A 245 -5.64 8.10 12.58
N MET A 246 -5.92 7.49 11.45
CA MET A 246 -7.22 7.55 10.79
C MET A 246 -7.68 6.14 10.43
N LEU A 247 -8.93 5.82 10.74
CA LEU A 247 -9.56 4.53 10.44
C LEU A 247 -10.79 4.76 9.57
N THR A 248 -10.91 4.00 8.49
CA THR A 248 -12.06 4.05 7.58
C THR A 248 -12.33 2.69 6.96
N ASP A 249 -13.49 2.53 6.31
CA ASP A 249 -13.83 1.34 5.55
C ASP A 249 -13.07 1.30 4.22
N TYR A 250 -12.42 0.16 3.92
CA TYR A 250 -11.61 0.00 2.72
C TYR A 250 -12.45 0.10 1.44
N GLY A 251 -13.51 -0.69 1.35
CA GLY A 251 -14.35 -0.75 0.15
C GLY A 251 -15.06 0.57 -0.10
N ALA A 252 -15.57 1.19 0.95
CA ALA A 252 -16.30 2.45 0.85
C ALA A 252 -15.41 3.59 0.35
N VAL A 253 -14.20 3.77 0.94
CA VAL A 253 -13.31 4.86 0.50
C VAL A 253 -12.77 4.63 -0.91
N VAL A 254 -12.47 3.38 -1.29
CA VAL A 254 -11.98 3.08 -2.65
C VAL A 254 -13.09 3.34 -3.68
N SER A 255 -14.33 2.94 -3.40
CA SER A 255 -15.48 3.23 -4.28
C SER A 255 -15.72 4.73 -4.43
N PHE A 256 -15.78 5.46 -3.32
CA PHE A 256 -15.91 6.92 -3.32
C PHE A 256 -14.79 7.59 -4.13
N ALA A 257 -13.54 7.17 -3.89
CA ALA A 257 -12.37 7.70 -4.58
C ALA A 257 -12.43 7.45 -6.09
N ALA A 258 -12.90 6.27 -6.51
CA ALA A 258 -13.06 5.95 -7.92
C ALA A 258 -14.07 6.88 -8.61
N ASP A 259 -15.22 7.13 -7.99
CA ASP A 259 -16.23 8.04 -8.51
C ASP A 259 -15.71 9.49 -8.56
N TRP A 260 -15.01 9.91 -7.50
CA TRP A 260 -14.42 11.25 -7.41
C TRP A 260 -13.36 11.49 -8.49
N LEU A 261 -12.41 10.55 -8.64
CA LEU A 261 -11.36 10.59 -9.65
C LEU A 261 -11.94 10.54 -11.06
N ASN A 262 -12.90 9.65 -11.30
CA ASN A 262 -13.60 9.51 -12.56
C ASN A 262 -14.27 10.83 -12.98
N ALA A 263 -15.01 11.46 -12.08
CA ALA A 263 -15.68 12.74 -12.35
C ALA A 263 -14.68 13.86 -12.64
N ARG A 264 -13.58 13.92 -11.88
CA ARG A 264 -12.52 14.91 -12.09
C ARG A 264 -11.81 14.68 -13.43
N ASN A 265 -11.32 13.49 -13.69
CA ASN A 265 -10.56 13.17 -14.88
C ASN A 265 -11.39 13.36 -16.16
N LYS A 266 -12.69 13.05 -16.11
CA LYS A 266 -13.61 13.35 -17.21
C LYS A 266 -13.68 14.86 -17.49
N ARG A 267 -13.76 15.71 -16.46
CA ARG A 267 -13.73 17.17 -16.61
C ARG A 267 -12.41 17.68 -17.20
N ASP A 268 -11.31 17.03 -16.81
CA ASP A 268 -9.96 17.34 -17.31
C ASP A 268 -9.72 16.82 -18.75
N GLY A 269 -10.72 16.19 -19.38
CA GLY A 269 -10.64 15.67 -20.75
C GLY A 269 -9.89 14.36 -20.90
N VAL A 270 -9.63 13.62 -19.81
CA VAL A 270 -9.03 12.29 -19.86
C VAL A 270 -9.99 11.33 -20.56
N PRO A 271 -9.57 10.62 -21.61
CA PRO A 271 -10.44 9.69 -22.32
C PRO A 271 -10.82 8.47 -21.46
N PRO A 272 -11.94 7.80 -21.73
CA PRO A 272 -12.26 6.55 -21.07
C PRO A 272 -11.26 5.47 -21.48
N THR A 273 -10.88 4.63 -20.53
CA THR A 273 -9.99 3.48 -20.74
C THR A 273 -10.59 2.24 -20.09
N ASP A 274 -10.94 1.26 -20.88
CA ASP A 274 -11.49 -0.01 -20.37
C ASP A 274 -10.38 -0.86 -19.73
N LEU A 275 -10.72 -1.61 -18.68
CA LEU A 275 -9.81 -2.58 -18.06
C LEU A 275 -9.51 -3.78 -18.98
N ALA A 276 -10.42 -4.09 -19.90
CA ALA A 276 -10.29 -5.20 -20.85
C ALA A 276 -9.41 -4.90 -22.09
N MET A 277 -8.89 -3.67 -22.23
CA MET A 277 -8.14 -3.24 -23.41
C MET A 277 -6.63 -3.50 -23.34
N HIS A 278 -6.19 -4.51 -22.57
CA HIS A 278 -4.76 -4.86 -22.45
C HIS A 278 -4.55 -6.37 -22.42
#